data_d3a1648f6c71e558d6071ae540a1ac37
#
_entry.id   d3a1648f6c71e558d6071ae540a1ac37
#
_cell.length_a   1.000
_cell.length_b   1.000
_cell.length_c   1.000
_cell.angle_alpha   90.00
_cell.angle_beta   90.00
_cell.angle_gamma   90.00
#
_symmetry.space_group_name_H-M   'P 1'
#
loop_
_entity.id
_entity.type
_entity.pdbx_description
1 polymer ?
#
loop_
_entity_poly.entity_id
_entity_poly.type
_entity_poly.pdbx_seq_one_letter_code
_entity_poly.pdbx_strand_id
1 'polypeptide(L)'
;MSTTPTIVENPAESAYVDAEQLGAEITELCSYIYAAESRLLTLIREFDEKEYWARQGLCSCAHWLNFKCGIGMNAAREKVRVAHALAKLPKINERFAEGALS
;
A
#
# COMPACT_ATOMS: atom_id res chain seq x y z
N MET A 1 -30.11 -23.11 19.06
CA MET A 1 -29.95 -23.33 18.70
C MET A 1 -29.38 -23.58 17.88
N SER A 2 -29.17 -23.72 17.54
CA SER A 2 -28.56 -24.02 17.02
C SER A 2 -28.32 -24.12 15.99
N THR A 3 -28.12 -24.10 15.49
CA THR A 3 -27.86 -24.22 14.68
C THR A 3 -27.28 -24.80 13.97
N THR A 4 -27.10 -25.16 13.48
CA THR A 4 -26.43 -25.71 12.92
C THR A 4 -26.25 -25.93 11.97
N PRO A 5 -25.90 -26.00 11.68
CA PRO A 5 -25.44 -26.04 10.89
C PRO A 5 -25.20 -26.69 9.95
N THR A 6 -25.01 -26.36 9.31
CA THR A 6 -24.72 -26.90 8.33
C THR A 6 -23.63 -27.57 8.37
N ILE A 7 -23.70 -28.52 8.33
CA ILE A 7 -22.76 -29.26 8.40
C ILE A 7 -22.16 -29.47 7.18
N VAL A 8 -20.99 -29.17 7.02
CA VAL A 8 -20.28 -29.54 5.90
C VAL A 8 -19.88 -30.93 6.11
N GLU A 9 -20.45 -31.77 5.42
CA GLU A 9 -20.20 -33.13 5.61
C GLU A 9 -18.89 -33.57 5.04
N ASN A 10 -18.34 -32.85 4.08
CA ASN A 10 -17.12 -33.23 3.40
C ASN A 10 -15.99 -32.32 3.81
N PRO A 11 -14.97 -32.82 4.50
CA PRO A 11 -13.86 -31.96 4.92
C PRO A 11 -13.14 -31.27 3.78
N ALA A 12 -13.05 -31.91 2.60
CA ALA A 12 -12.43 -31.26 1.46
C ALA A 12 -13.24 -30.07 1.00
N GLU A 13 -14.57 -30.20 1.04
CA GLU A 13 -15.45 -29.12 0.66
C GLU A 13 -15.35 -27.96 1.64
N SER A 14 -15.26 -28.27 2.92
CA SER A 14 -15.09 -27.26 3.94
C SER A 14 -13.79 -26.53 3.76
N ALA A 15 -12.71 -27.26 3.49
CA ALA A 15 -11.40 -26.64 3.27
C ALA A 15 -11.42 -25.74 2.05
N TYR A 16 -12.16 -26.11 1.01
CA TYR A 16 -12.27 -25.29 -0.19
C TYR A 16 -12.97 -23.96 0.12
N VAL A 17 -14.05 -24.01 0.88
CA VAL A 17 -14.78 -22.79 1.26
C VAL A 17 -13.89 -21.92 2.12
N ASP A 18 -13.17 -22.50 3.07
CA ASP A 18 -12.25 -21.73 3.90
C ASP A 18 -11.17 -21.08 3.06
N ALA A 19 -10.62 -21.80 2.10
CA ALA A 19 -9.57 -21.28 1.25
C ALA A 19 -10.07 -20.12 0.41
N GLU A 20 -11.27 -20.23 -0.13
CA GLU A 20 -11.86 -19.15 -0.91
C GLU A 20 -12.09 -17.92 -0.08
N GLN A 21 -12.60 -18.11 1.12
CA GLN A 21 -12.91 -16.98 1.99
C GLN A 21 -11.62 -16.28 2.43
N LEU A 22 -10.62 -17.04 2.83
CA LEU A 22 -9.35 -16.46 3.21
C LEU A 22 -8.71 -15.74 2.04
N GLY A 23 -8.79 -16.35 0.85
CA GLY A 23 -8.25 -15.70 -0.35
C GLY A 23 -8.92 -14.39 -0.65
N ALA A 24 -10.24 -14.33 -0.48
CA ALA A 24 -10.98 -13.11 -0.72
C ALA A 24 -10.58 -12.02 0.27
N GLU A 25 -10.40 -12.40 1.55
CA GLU A 25 -9.99 -11.43 2.54
C GLU A 25 -8.59 -10.91 2.28
N ILE A 26 -7.68 -11.81 1.86
CA ILE A 26 -6.33 -11.40 1.52
C ILE A 26 -6.36 -10.41 0.35
N THR A 27 -7.13 -10.73 -0.67
CA THR A 27 -7.22 -9.87 -1.84
C THR A 27 -7.76 -8.49 -1.50
N GLU A 28 -8.78 -8.46 -0.64
CA GLU A 28 -9.36 -7.20 -0.22
C GLU A 28 -8.37 -6.37 0.57
N LEU A 29 -7.67 -7.00 1.52
CA LEU A 29 -6.67 -6.31 2.30
C LEU A 29 -5.53 -5.80 1.44
N CYS A 30 -5.11 -6.57 0.45
CA CYS A 30 -4.08 -6.11 -0.47
C CYS A 30 -4.52 -4.85 -1.21
N SER A 31 -5.78 -4.80 -1.61
CA SER A 31 -6.30 -3.61 -2.28
C SER A 31 -6.21 -2.39 -1.37
N TYR A 32 -6.58 -2.54 -0.12
CA TYR A 32 -6.48 -1.44 0.83
C TYR A 32 -5.04 -1.02 1.06
N ILE A 33 -4.14 -2.00 1.17
CA ILE A 33 -2.73 -1.71 1.40
C ILE A 33 -2.15 -0.95 0.20
N TYR A 34 -2.47 -1.38 -1.02
CA TYR A 34 -1.98 -0.70 -2.21
C TYR A 34 -2.51 0.73 -2.29
N ALA A 35 -3.79 0.93 -1.96
CA ALA A 35 -4.35 2.28 -1.96
C ALA A 35 -3.67 3.16 -0.91
N ALA A 36 -3.44 2.59 0.27
CA ALA A 36 -2.78 3.32 1.34
C ALA A 36 -1.33 3.64 0.97
N GLU A 37 -0.65 2.70 0.33
CA GLU A 37 0.73 2.92 -0.09
C GLU A 37 0.80 4.03 -1.14
N SER A 38 -0.12 4.03 -2.09
CA SER A 38 -0.17 5.08 -3.11
C SER A 38 -0.36 6.45 -2.47
N ARG A 39 -1.26 6.52 -1.49
CA ARG A 39 -1.48 7.78 -0.78
C ARG A 39 -0.25 8.19 0.00
N LEU A 40 0.39 7.23 0.64
CA LEU A 40 1.58 7.49 1.42
C LEU A 40 2.69 8.07 0.54
N LEU A 41 2.89 7.49 -0.63
CA LEU A 41 3.93 7.96 -1.53
C LEU A 41 3.65 9.38 -2.01
N THR A 42 2.40 9.70 -2.28
CA THR A 42 2.03 11.06 -2.66
C THR A 42 2.36 12.04 -1.54
N LEU A 43 2.04 11.68 -0.31
CA LEU A 43 2.32 12.54 0.83
C LEU A 43 3.83 12.68 1.07
N ILE A 44 4.57 11.60 0.91
CA ILE A 44 6.02 11.64 1.07
C ILE A 44 6.63 12.59 0.06
N ARG A 45 6.19 12.53 -1.19
CA ARG A 45 6.72 13.41 -2.22
C ARG A 45 6.49 14.87 -1.88
N GLU A 46 5.28 15.21 -1.46
CA GLU A 46 4.96 16.59 -1.12
C GLU A 46 5.78 17.05 0.08
N PHE A 47 5.87 16.20 1.09
CA PHE A 47 6.63 16.52 2.30
C PHE A 47 8.10 16.75 1.99
N ASP A 48 8.65 15.94 1.09
CA ASP A 48 10.06 16.07 0.70
C ASP A 48 10.29 17.29 -0.18
N GLU A 49 9.40 17.56 -1.12
CA GLU A 49 9.55 18.71 -1.98
C GLU A 49 9.55 20.02 -1.21
N LYS A 50 8.77 20.08 -0.16
CA LYS A 50 8.69 21.27 0.69
C LYS A 50 9.71 21.25 1.81
N GLU A 51 10.51 20.20 1.90
CA GLU A 51 11.57 20.05 2.88
C GLU A 51 11.09 20.28 4.31
N TYR A 52 9.86 19.86 4.59
CA TYR A 52 9.30 20.03 5.93
C TYR A 52 10.05 19.25 6.98
N TRP A 53 10.78 18.20 6.58
CA TRP A 53 11.60 17.43 7.51
C TRP A 53 12.73 18.27 8.11
N ALA A 54 13.14 19.33 7.42
CA ALA A 54 14.23 20.16 7.92
C ALA A 54 13.85 20.94 9.18
N ARG A 55 12.55 21.16 9.37
CA ARG A 55 12.08 21.91 10.53
C ARG A 55 12.40 21.21 11.85
N GLN A 56 12.64 19.91 11.81
CA GLN A 56 12.93 19.13 13.00
C GLN A 56 14.42 18.81 13.13
N GLY A 57 15.25 19.46 12.35
CA GLY A 57 16.69 19.27 12.44
C GLY A 57 17.17 18.00 11.78
N LEU A 58 16.34 17.36 10.99
CA LEU A 58 16.72 16.13 10.28
C LEU A 58 17.31 16.50 8.94
N CYS A 59 18.14 15.61 8.39
CA CYS A 59 18.86 15.94 7.16
C CYS A 59 18.20 15.44 5.89
N SER A 60 17.16 14.67 5.96
CA SER A 60 16.50 14.18 4.76
C SER A 60 15.12 13.63 5.11
N CYS A 61 14.30 13.48 4.06
CA CYS A 61 12.98 12.90 4.23
C CYS A 61 13.10 11.45 4.71
N ALA A 62 14.07 10.70 4.18
CA ALA A 62 14.27 9.33 4.61
C ALA A 62 14.61 9.27 6.09
N HIS A 63 15.41 10.19 6.55
CA HIS A 63 15.76 10.28 7.97
C HIS A 63 14.52 10.53 8.82
N TRP A 64 13.66 11.43 8.34
CA TRP A 64 12.42 11.73 9.03
C TRP A 64 11.51 10.52 9.11
N LEU A 65 11.40 9.77 8.00
CA LEU A 65 10.58 8.56 7.98
C LEU A 65 11.12 7.51 8.95
N ASN A 66 12.44 7.40 9.02
CA ASN A 66 13.07 6.48 9.95
C ASN A 66 12.76 6.88 11.39
N PHE A 67 12.92 8.16 11.69
CA PHE A 67 12.76 8.65 13.06
C PHE A 67 11.29 8.65 13.50
N LYS A 68 10.41 9.17 12.66
CA LYS A 68 9.01 9.35 13.04
C LYS A 68 8.15 8.11 12.82
N CYS A 69 8.45 7.35 11.79
CA CYS A 69 7.58 6.25 11.39
C CYS A 69 8.20 4.87 11.63
N GLY A 70 9.45 4.83 12.07
CA GLY A 70 10.09 3.57 12.34
C GLY A 70 10.43 2.75 11.10
N ILE A 71 10.48 3.39 9.94
CA ILE A 71 10.83 2.70 8.70
C ILE A 71 12.34 2.60 8.62
N GLY A 72 12.87 1.41 8.33
CA GLY A 72 14.31 1.23 8.21
C GLY A 72 14.89 2.16 7.14
N MET A 73 16.14 2.60 7.33
CA MET A 73 16.73 3.61 6.46
C MET A 73 16.73 3.23 4.99
N ASN A 74 17.05 1.96 4.68
CA ASN A 74 17.06 1.56 3.28
C ASN A 74 15.66 1.60 2.69
N ALA A 75 14.66 1.11 3.44
CA ALA A 75 13.28 1.16 2.98
C ALA A 75 12.80 2.59 2.87
N ALA A 76 13.21 3.46 3.80
CA ALA A 76 12.80 4.86 3.76
C ALA A 76 13.36 5.56 2.53
N ARG A 77 14.64 5.32 2.22
CA ARG A 77 15.24 5.90 1.02
C ARG A 77 14.55 5.42 -0.24
N GLU A 78 14.19 4.14 -0.26
CA GLU A 78 13.51 3.59 -1.42
C GLU A 78 12.13 4.20 -1.58
N LYS A 79 11.40 4.40 -0.48
CA LYS A 79 10.08 5.02 -0.56
C LYS A 79 10.16 6.44 -1.10
N VAL A 80 11.16 7.20 -0.66
CA VAL A 80 11.33 8.56 -1.17
C VAL A 80 11.66 8.53 -2.66
N ARG A 81 12.55 7.63 -3.05
CA ARG A 81 12.93 7.50 -4.46
C ARG A 81 11.71 7.14 -5.33
N VAL A 82 10.93 6.17 -4.88
CA VAL A 82 9.76 5.74 -5.65
C VAL A 82 8.71 6.86 -5.70
N ALA A 83 8.53 7.57 -4.59
CA ALA A 83 7.57 8.66 -4.55
C ALA A 83 7.88 9.72 -5.62
N HIS A 84 9.15 10.06 -5.77
CA HIS A 84 9.54 11.03 -6.78
C HIS A 84 9.48 10.46 -8.19
N ALA A 85 9.82 9.18 -8.34
CA ALA A 85 9.76 8.54 -9.65
C ALA A 85 8.33 8.50 -10.18
N LEU A 86 7.37 8.19 -9.31
CA LEU A 86 5.98 8.13 -9.73
C LEU A 86 5.45 9.50 -10.12
N ALA A 87 5.93 10.54 -9.48
CA ALA A 87 5.49 11.91 -9.78
C ALA A 87 5.88 12.33 -11.19
N LYS A 88 6.83 11.65 -11.80
CA LYS A 88 7.28 12.00 -13.14
C LYS A 88 6.43 11.35 -14.23
N LEU A 89 5.40 10.59 -13.86
CA LEU A 89 4.60 9.85 -14.82
C LEU A 89 3.11 10.21 -14.82
N PRO A 90 2.73 11.46 -14.48
CA PRO A 90 1.30 11.76 -14.39
C PRO A 90 0.59 11.62 -15.73
N LYS A 91 1.25 11.98 -16.83
CA LYS A 91 0.61 11.88 -18.14
C LYS A 91 0.35 10.44 -18.52
N ILE A 92 1.25 9.54 -18.17
CA ILE A 92 1.06 8.14 -18.46
C ILE A 92 -0.11 7.61 -17.64
N ASN A 93 -0.18 8.00 -16.38
CA ASN A 93 -1.28 7.58 -15.52
C ASN A 93 -2.62 8.07 -16.06
N GLU A 94 -2.68 9.30 -16.51
CA GLU A 94 -3.90 9.84 -17.08
C GLU A 94 -4.33 9.06 -18.31
N ARG A 95 -3.38 8.69 -19.14
CA ARG A 95 -3.71 7.94 -20.35
C ARG A 95 -4.23 6.56 -20.02
N PHE A 96 -3.65 5.90 -19.01
CA PHE A 96 -4.19 4.63 -18.56
C PHE A 96 -5.60 4.77 -18.03
N ALA A 97 -5.85 5.83 -17.27
CA ALA A 97 -7.16 6.05 -16.70
C ALA A 97 -8.20 6.28 -17.80
N GLU A 98 -7.79 6.88 -18.91
CA GLU A 98 -8.69 7.12 -20.03
C GLU A 98 -8.78 5.94 -20.98
N GLY A 99 -8.00 4.89 -20.73
CA GLY A 99 -7.99 3.75 -21.62
C GLY A 99 -7.25 4.00 -22.94
N ALA A 100 -6.48 5.06 -23.02
CA ALA A 100 -5.75 5.41 -24.23
C ALA A 100 -4.58 4.49 -24.48
N LEU A 101 -4.04 3.90 -23.44
CA LEU A 101 -2.96 2.94 -23.56
C LEU A 101 -3.51 1.57 -23.30
N SER A 102 -3.39 0.70 -24.23
CA SER A 102 -3.97 -0.63 -24.07
C SER A 102 -2.92 -1.69 -24.35
#